data_8cf3be4a75286d9a8f6e0fd690399f51
#
_entry.id   8cf3be4a75286d9a8f6e0fd690399f51
#
_cell.length_a   1.000
_cell.length_b   1.000
_cell.length_c   1.000
_cell.angle_alpha   90.00
_cell.angle_beta   90.00
_cell.angle_gamma   90.00
#
_symmetry.space_group_name_H-M   'P 1'
#
loop_
_entity.id
_entity.type
_entity.pdbx_description
1 polymer ?
#
loop_
_entity_poly.entity_id
_entity_poly.type
_entity_poly.pdbx_seq_one_letter_code
_entity_poly.pdbx_strand_id
1 'polypeptide(L)'
;RDSSTSRGLGDVYKRQDEPSQEEAIEILKGIKDKYEAHHKVKITDEAIESAVKLSTRYIGDRYLPDKAIDLIDEAASRVRLRSYTAPSDLKELEDKKKSVEAEKLSAVNAQEFERAAALRDEERKLDKEIKDKKENWHDMAGKSHDEVTPADIADIVSSWTGVPVTQLSTEESDRLLHMEDELHRRIVGQDEAVEAVSRAIRRGRVGLKDPKKPIGSFIFLGPTGVGKTELCKALAAAMFGDENAMIRLDMSEYMEKHTVSRLIGSPPGYVGYDEGGQLTEKVRRKPYSVVLFDEIEKAHPDVFNMLLQILDDGVLTDGQGRRVDFKNCIIIMT
;
A
#
# COMPACT_ATOMS: atom_id res chain seq x y z
N ARG A 1 49.91 41.11 10.99
CA ARG A 1 48.78 42.06 11.07
C ARG A 1 47.62 41.52 10.27
N ASP A 2 46.77 40.89 10.93
CA ASP A 2 45.33 41.10 11.10
C ASP A 2 44.54 40.99 9.81
N SER A 3 44.06 39.82 9.54
CA SER A 3 42.80 39.65 8.87
C SER A 3 41.87 38.75 9.67
N SER A 4 41.48 39.29 10.79
CA SER A 4 40.35 38.84 11.58
C SER A 4 39.11 39.51 11.05
N THR A 5 38.54 39.04 9.97
CA THR A 5 37.15 39.38 9.59
C THR A 5 36.55 38.34 8.65
N SER A 6 36.64 37.10 9.04
CA SER A 6 35.67 36.09 8.59
C SER A 6 34.77 35.79 9.78
N ARG A 7 34.09 36.82 10.29
CA ARG A 7 32.99 36.62 11.24
C ARG A 7 31.72 36.35 10.45
N GLY A 8 31.34 35.10 10.45
CA GLY A 8 29.97 34.69 10.61
C GLY A 8 29.05 35.06 9.48
N LEU A 9 29.21 34.41 8.35
CA LEU A 9 28.06 33.80 7.78
C LEU A 9 27.83 32.52 8.60
N GLY A 10 27.25 32.69 9.78
CA GLY A 10 26.63 31.59 10.46
C GLY A 10 25.62 31.06 9.49
N ASP A 11 25.84 29.84 9.01
CA ASP A 11 24.83 29.09 8.27
C ASP A 11 23.63 29.04 9.20
N VAL A 12 22.68 29.94 8.96
CA VAL A 12 21.37 29.88 9.57
C VAL A 12 20.72 28.70 8.87
N TYR A 13 20.98 27.50 9.39
CA TYR A 13 20.21 26.31 9.05
C TYR A 13 18.77 26.62 9.42
N LYS A 14 18.03 27.08 8.46
CA LYS A 14 16.59 27.23 8.56
C LYS A 14 16.03 25.82 8.48
N ARG A 15 15.87 25.18 9.64
CA ARG A 15 15.20 23.90 9.74
C ARG A 15 13.77 24.16 9.34
N GLN A 16 13.36 23.65 8.19
CA GLN A 16 12.00 23.70 7.73
C GLN A 16 11.33 22.40 8.24
N ASP A 17 10.37 22.54 9.11
CA ASP A 17 9.57 21.43 9.55
C ASP A 17 8.57 21.02 8.45
N GLU A 18 8.10 19.76 8.48
CA GLU A 18 7.07 19.25 7.58
C GLU A 18 5.79 20.08 7.76
N PRO A 19 5.14 20.56 6.69
CA PRO A 19 3.91 21.30 6.80
C PRO A 19 2.79 20.42 7.37
N SER A 20 1.84 21.07 8.06
CA SER A 20 0.61 20.40 8.51
C SER A 20 -0.22 19.90 7.34
N GLN A 21 -1.18 18.99 7.60
CA GLN A 21 -2.07 18.51 6.54
C GLN A 21 -2.88 19.64 5.91
N GLU A 22 -3.30 20.61 6.69
CA GLU A 22 -4.07 21.77 6.23
C GLU A 22 -3.22 22.66 5.31
N GLU A 23 -2.00 22.98 5.71
CA GLU A 23 -1.07 23.73 4.90
C GLU A 23 -0.71 22.99 3.61
N ALA A 24 -0.51 21.66 3.67
CA ALA A 24 -0.26 20.85 2.49
C ALA A 24 -1.42 20.86 1.50
N ILE A 25 -2.67 20.84 1.97
CA ILE A 25 -3.87 20.97 1.12
C ILE A 25 -3.89 22.35 0.42
N GLU A 26 -3.56 23.41 1.13
CA GLU A 26 -3.48 24.76 0.53
C GLU A 26 -2.38 24.86 -0.51
N ILE A 27 -1.21 24.31 -0.24
CA ILE A 27 -0.09 24.24 -1.20
C ILE A 27 -0.53 23.51 -2.48
N LEU A 28 -1.16 22.34 -2.32
CA LEU A 28 -1.62 21.52 -3.44
C LEU A 28 -2.72 22.22 -4.25
N LYS A 29 -3.66 22.89 -3.60
CA LYS A 29 -4.66 23.72 -4.28
C LYS A 29 -4.01 24.87 -5.07
N GLY A 30 -2.93 25.44 -4.57
CA GLY A 30 -2.18 26.52 -5.26
C GLY A 30 -1.40 26.06 -6.51
N ILE A 31 -1.03 24.78 -6.59
CA ILE A 31 -0.30 24.21 -7.75
C ILE A 31 -1.20 23.40 -8.69
N LYS A 32 -2.45 23.13 -8.30
CA LYS A 32 -3.44 22.33 -9.01
C LYS A 32 -3.51 22.65 -10.50
N ASP A 33 -3.69 23.92 -10.84
CA ASP A 33 -3.87 24.39 -12.22
C ASP A 33 -2.70 24.01 -13.13
N LYS A 34 -1.47 23.97 -12.58
CA LYS A 34 -0.28 23.57 -13.34
C LYS A 34 -0.29 22.09 -13.68
N TYR A 35 -0.70 21.25 -12.71
CA TYR A 35 -0.82 19.81 -12.94
C TYR A 35 -1.97 19.49 -13.88
N GLU A 36 -3.12 20.15 -13.73
CA GLU A 36 -4.25 20.03 -14.66
C GLU A 36 -3.86 20.40 -16.10
N ALA A 37 -3.12 21.50 -16.27
CA ALA A 37 -2.64 21.89 -17.60
C ALA A 37 -1.62 20.92 -18.19
N HIS A 38 -0.74 20.34 -17.36
CA HIS A 38 0.28 19.38 -17.78
C HIS A 38 -0.33 18.06 -18.23
N HIS A 39 -1.19 17.49 -17.38
CA HIS A 39 -1.82 16.18 -17.64
C HIS A 39 -3.08 16.28 -18.49
N LYS A 40 -3.65 17.46 -18.67
CA LYS A 40 -4.92 17.71 -19.39
C LYS A 40 -6.10 16.95 -18.76
N VAL A 41 -6.09 16.79 -17.45
CA VAL A 41 -7.15 16.18 -16.63
C VAL A 41 -7.55 17.17 -15.54
N LYS A 42 -8.79 17.09 -15.06
CA LYS A 42 -9.22 17.87 -13.90
C LYS A 42 -8.89 17.12 -12.60
N ILE A 43 -8.57 17.85 -11.56
CA ILE A 43 -8.27 17.30 -10.24
C ILE A 43 -9.33 17.83 -9.29
N THR A 44 -10.11 16.96 -8.66
CA THR A 44 -11.12 17.38 -7.71
C THR A 44 -10.48 17.82 -6.39
N ASP A 45 -11.08 18.74 -5.68
CA ASP A 45 -10.58 19.18 -4.35
C ASP A 45 -10.63 18.04 -3.34
N GLU A 46 -11.60 17.14 -3.47
CA GLU A 46 -11.72 15.92 -2.68
C GLU A 46 -10.56 14.96 -2.93
N ALA A 47 -10.06 14.87 -4.17
CA ALA A 47 -8.86 14.07 -4.50
C ALA A 47 -7.61 14.65 -3.82
N ILE A 48 -7.46 15.98 -3.78
CA ILE A 48 -6.35 16.64 -3.08
C ILE A 48 -6.38 16.32 -1.59
N GLU A 49 -7.54 16.46 -0.95
CA GLU A 49 -7.70 16.13 0.47
C GLU A 49 -7.41 14.65 0.75
N SER A 50 -7.88 13.76 -0.14
CA SER A 50 -7.60 12.34 -0.05
C SER A 50 -6.12 12.04 -0.22
N ALA A 51 -5.43 12.69 -1.16
CA ALA A 51 -3.99 12.52 -1.37
C ALA A 51 -3.19 12.89 -0.13
N VAL A 52 -3.52 14.01 0.54
CA VAL A 52 -2.84 14.42 1.79
C VAL A 52 -3.16 13.45 2.93
N LYS A 53 -4.43 13.10 3.14
CA LYS A 53 -4.86 12.19 4.22
C LYS A 53 -4.27 10.78 4.05
N LEU A 54 -4.37 10.22 2.85
CA LEU A 54 -3.90 8.87 2.57
C LEU A 54 -2.38 8.79 2.55
N SER A 55 -1.67 9.78 1.98
CA SER A 55 -0.21 9.81 2.03
C SER A 55 0.33 9.92 3.45
N THR A 56 -0.30 10.72 4.30
CA THR A 56 0.10 10.86 5.70
C THR A 56 -0.12 9.56 6.47
N ARG A 57 -1.20 8.84 6.16
CA ARG A 57 -1.57 7.60 6.86
C ARG A 57 -0.79 6.39 6.39
N TYR A 58 -0.51 6.28 5.09
CA TYR A 58 -0.01 5.05 4.46
C TYR A 58 1.43 5.15 3.94
N ILE A 59 1.96 6.36 3.71
CA ILE A 59 3.32 6.58 3.20
C ILE A 59 4.15 7.27 4.29
N GLY A 60 4.95 6.47 5.01
CA GLY A 60 5.76 6.95 6.14
C GLY A 60 7.20 7.28 5.81
N ASP A 61 7.69 6.95 4.61
CA ASP A 61 9.08 7.10 4.18
C ASP A 61 9.36 8.43 3.47
N ARG A 62 8.34 9.25 3.24
CA ARG A 62 8.41 10.57 2.59
C ARG A 62 7.67 11.62 3.39
N TYR A 63 7.96 12.88 3.13
CA TYR A 63 7.40 14.04 3.83
C TYR A 63 6.34 14.76 2.99
N LEU A 64 5.42 15.47 3.65
CA LEU A 64 4.54 16.41 3.00
C LEU A 64 5.33 17.68 2.57
N PRO A 65 4.97 18.34 1.47
CA PRO A 65 3.87 18.04 0.54
C PRO A 65 4.23 17.00 -0.53
N ASP A 66 5.51 16.63 -0.69
CA ASP A 66 6.04 15.87 -1.83
C ASP A 66 5.30 14.54 -2.03
N LYS A 67 5.08 13.76 -0.97
CA LYS A 67 4.36 12.48 -1.08
C LYS A 67 2.92 12.62 -1.60
N ALA A 68 2.25 13.73 -1.31
CA ALA A 68 0.90 13.97 -1.81
C ALA A 68 0.92 14.51 -3.25
N ILE A 69 1.96 15.28 -3.62
CA ILE A 69 2.19 15.72 -4.99
C ILE A 69 2.43 14.51 -5.89
N ASP A 70 3.31 13.59 -5.50
CA ASP A 70 3.62 12.36 -6.25
C ASP A 70 2.35 11.52 -6.49
N LEU A 71 1.45 11.42 -5.50
CA LEU A 71 0.18 10.71 -5.67
C LEU A 71 -0.73 11.37 -6.69
N ILE A 72 -0.83 12.69 -6.68
CA ILE A 72 -1.64 13.44 -7.64
C ILE A 72 -1.07 13.32 -9.04
N ASP A 73 0.25 13.42 -9.19
CA ASP A 73 0.94 13.29 -10.48
C ASP A 73 0.73 11.93 -11.10
N GLU A 74 0.90 10.86 -10.32
CA GLU A 74 0.66 9.48 -10.76
C GLU A 74 -0.81 9.23 -11.09
N ALA A 75 -1.76 9.77 -10.26
CA ALA A 75 -3.18 9.67 -10.51
C ALA A 75 -3.59 10.34 -11.81
N ALA A 76 -3.12 11.56 -12.02
CA ALA A 76 -3.40 12.32 -13.23
C ALA A 76 -2.83 11.60 -14.47
N SER A 77 -1.61 11.05 -14.37
CA SER A 77 -0.99 10.26 -15.42
C SER A 77 -1.79 8.99 -15.74
N ARG A 78 -2.27 8.27 -14.71
CA ARG A 78 -3.05 7.04 -14.86
C ARG A 78 -4.43 7.30 -15.48
N VAL A 79 -5.12 8.35 -15.03
CA VAL A 79 -6.42 8.76 -15.58
C VAL A 79 -6.26 9.14 -17.06
N ARG A 80 -5.23 9.94 -17.38
CA ARG A 80 -4.92 10.27 -18.77
C ARG A 80 -4.60 9.04 -19.63
N LEU A 81 -3.82 8.09 -19.11
CA LEU A 81 -3.48 6.87 -19.85
C LEU A 81 -4.73 6.01 -20.10
N ARG A 82 -5.67 5.98 -19.17
CA ARG A 82 -6.97 5.30 -19.34
C ARG A 82 -7.76 5.86 -20.51
N SER A 83 -7.77 7.16 -20.70
CA SER A 83 -8.47 7.81 -21.81
C SER A 83 -7.82 7.55 -23.18
N TYR A 84 -6.52 7.26 -23.21
CA TYR A 84 -5.80 6.88 -24.43
C TYR A 84 -5.78 5.37 -24.71
N THR A 85 -6.09 4.54 -23.73
CA THR A 85 -6.08 3.09 -23.91
C THR A 85 -7.39 2.63 -24.50
N ALA A 86 -7.32 2.06 -25.71
CA ALA A 86 -8.51 1.52 -26.38
C ALA A 86 -9.16 0.41 -25.51
N PRO A 87 -10.50 0.35 -25.42
CA PRO A 87 -11.19 -0.70 -24.68
C PRO A 87 -10.75 -2.11 -25.12
N SER A 88 -10.73 -3.06 -24.19
CA SER A 88 -10.37 -4.46 -24.46
C SER A 88 -11.18 -5.08 -25.59
N ASP A 89 -12.46 -4.73 -25.68
CA ASP A 89 -13.38 -5.17 -26.71
C ASP A 89 -12.95 -4.77 -28.14
N LEU A 90 -12.30 -3.61 -28.27
CA LEU A 90 -11.78 -3.13 -29.56
C LEU A 90 -10.58 -3.97 -29.99
N LYS A 91 -9.72 -4.32 -29.05
CA LYS A 91 -8.57 -5.19 -29.30
C LYS A 91 -9.00 -6.61 -29.69
N GLU A 92 -10.01 -7.15 -29.00
CA GLU A 92 -10.57 -8.47 -29.35
C GLU A 92 -11.18 -8.50 -30.74
N LEU A 93 -11.87 -7.44 -31.17
CA LEU A 93 -12.42 -7.33 -32.52
C LEU A 93 -11.31 -7.19 -33.58
N GLU A 94 -10.24 -6.45 -33.28
CA GLU A 94 -9.08 -6.36 -34.18
C GLU A 94 -8.35 -7.70 -34.31
N ASP A 95 -8.22 -8.47 -33.24
CA ASP A 95 -7.61 -9.80 -33.28
C ASP A 95 -8.51 -10.81 -33.99
N LYS A 96 -9.84 -10.76 -33.83
CA LYS A 96 -10.80 -11.54 -34.63
C LYS A 96 -10.71 -11.19 -36.10
N LYS A 97 -10.64 -9.90 -36.45
CA LYS A 97 -10.46 -9.49 -37.82
C LYS A 97 -9.21 -10.09 -38.44
N LYS A 98 -8.07 -10.05 -37.75
CA LYS A 98 -6.81 -10.67 -38.24
C LYS A 98 -6.95 -12.17 -38.47
N SER A 99 -7.68 -12.89 -37.61
CA SER A 99 -7.92 -14.33 -37.81
C SER A 99 -8.77 -14.60 -39.03
N VAL A 100 -9.85 -13.82 -39.24
CA VAL A 100 -10.71 -13.92 -40.43
C VAL A 100 -9.96 -13.56 -41.73
N GLU A 101 -9.09 -12.56 -41.69
CA GLU A 101 -8.22 -12.22 -42.83
C GLU A 101 -7.24 -13.37 -43.17
N ALA A 102 -6.65 -14.02 -42.17
CA ALA A 102 -5.76 -15.16 -42.39
C ALA A 102 -6.54 -16.38 -42.97
N GLU A 103 -7.73 -16.66 -42.45
CA GLU A 103 -8.59 -17.74 -42.98
C GLU A 103 -9.07 -17.45 -44.41
N LYS A 104 -9.43 -16.21 -44.71
CA LYS A 104 -9.79 -15.79 -46.06
C LYS A 104 -8.65 -16.02 -47.05
N LEU A 105 -7.42 -15.64 -46.66
CA LEU A 105 -6.24 -15.88 -47.50
C LEU A 105 -5.99 -17.37 -47.74
N SER A 106 -6.17 -18.20 -46.70
CA SER A 106 -6.07 -19.66 -46.79
C SER A 106 -7.14 -20.24 -47.72
N ALA A 107 -8.40 -19.79 -47.62
CA ALA A 107 -9.49 -20.24 -48.46
C ALA A 107 -9.29 -19.84 -49.93
N VAL A 108 -8.74 -18.65 -50.21
CA VAL A 108 -8.38 -18.21 -51.55
C VAL A 108 -7.29 -19.10 -52.14
N ASN A 109 -6.27 -19.43 -51.40
CA ASN A 109 -5.17 -20.30 -51.82
C ASN A 109 -5.63 -21.76 -52.08
N ALA A 110 -6.65 -22.20 -51.31
CA ALA A 110 -7.30 -23.50 -51.51
C ALA A 110 -8.36 -23.52 -52.64
N GLN A 111 -8.58 -22.39 -53.31
CA GLN A 111 -9.63 -22.20 -54.35
C GLN A 111 -11.07 -22.44 -53.87
N GLU A 112 -11.31 -22.30 -52.56
CA GLU A 112 -12.64 -22.37 -51.89
C GLU A 112 -13.35 -21.01 -52.02
N PHE A 113 -13.82 -20.63 -53.23
CA PHE A 113 -14.32 -19.28 -53.48
C PHE A 113 -15.61 -18.92 -52.71
N GLU A 114 -16.49 -19.89 -52.47
CA GLU A 114 -17.70 -19.66 -51.66
C GLU A 114 -17.35 -19.32 -50.20
N ARG A 115 -16.41 -20.04 -49.61
CA ARG A 115 -15.93 -19.80 -48.24
C ARG A 115 -15.17 -18.47 -48.14
N ALA A 116 -14.35 -18.15 -49.13
CA ALA A 116 -13.66 -16.87 -49.21
C ALA A 116 -14.62 -15.68 -49.34
N ALA A 117 -15.75 -15.85 -50.07
CA ALA A 117 -16.80 -14.84 -50.15
C ALA A 117 -17.52 -14.62 -48.81
N ALA A 118 -17.85 -15.69 -48.08
CA ALA A 118 -18.48 -15.60 -46.77
C ALA A 118 -17.55 -14.90 -45.75
N LEU A 119 -16.27 -15.27 -45.72
CA LEU A 119 -15.26 -14.65 -44.84
C LEU A 119 -15.03 -13.17 -45.16
N ARG A 120 -15.14 -12.78 -46.46
CA ARG A 120 -15.07 -11.37 -46.85
C ARG A 120 -16.27 -10.55 -46.33
N ASP A 121 -17.44 -11.14 -46.32
CA ASP A 121 -18.63 -10.46 -45.80
C ASP A 121 -18.58 -10.36 -44.26
N GLU A 122 -17.99 -11.33 -43.61
CA GLU A 122 -17.71 -11.28 -42.15
C GLU A 122 -16.66 -10.23 -41.82
N GLU A 123 -15.57 -10.16 -42.58
CA GLU A 123 -14.53 -9.12 -42.44
C GLU A 123 -15.13 -7.71 -42.56
N ARG A 124 -16.03 -7.49 -43.55
CA ARG A 124 -16.69 -6.19 -43.71
C ARG A 124 -17.62 -5.83 -42.57
N LYS A 125 -18.27 -6.80 -41.92
CA LYS A 125 -19.09 -6.57 -40.75
C LYS A 125 -18.19 -6.16 -39.54
N LEU A 126 -17.10 -6.89 -39.35
CA LEU A 126 -16.12 -6.56 -38.27
C LEU A 126 -15.49 -5.18 -38.50
N ASP A 127 -15.16 -4.83 -39.75
CA ASP A 127 -14.64 -3.49 -40.07
C ASP A 127 -15.63 -2.38 -39.72
N LYS A 128 -16.90 -2.60 -40.00
CA LYS A 128 -17.94 -1.64 -39.63
C LYS A 128 -18.09 -1.51 -38.12
N GLU A 129 -18.14 -2.63 -37.42
CA GLU A 129 -18.23 -2.65 -35.96
C GLU A 129 -17.01 -1.99 -35.27
N ILE A 130 -15.81 -2.24 -35.79
CA ILE A 130 -14.58 -1.62 -35.31
C ILE A 130 -14.62 -0.11 -35.54
N LYS A 131 -15.09 0.32 -36.71
CA LYS A 131 -15.19 1.74 -37.08
C LYS A 131 -16.21 2.46 -36.18
N ASP A 132 -17.41 1.89 -36.04
CA ASP A 132 -18.48 2.45 -35.22
C ASP A 132 -18.03 2.52 -33.72
N LYS A 133 -17.36 1.50 -33.23
CA LYS A 133 -16.82 1.50 -31.87
C LYS A 133 -15.67 2.51 -31.66
N LYS A 134 -14.79 2.67 -32.67
CA LYS A 134 -13.72 3.69 -32.64
C LYS A 134 -14.29 5.10 -32.65
N GLU A 135 -15.27 5.38 -33.47
CA GLU A 135 -15.94 6.68 -33.54
C GLU A 135 -16.65 6.99 -32.21
N ASN A 136 -17.40 6.02 -31.66
CA ASN A 136 -18.04 6.16 -30.34
C ASN A 136 -17.01 6.38 -29.22
N TRP A 137 -15.90 5.66 -29.26
CA TRP A 137 -14.83 5.83 -28.25
C TRP A 137 -14.17 7.21 -28.37
N HIS A 138 -13.86 7.68 -29.56
CA HIS A 138 -13.33 9.03 -29.78
C HIS A 138 -14.32 10.13 -29.34
N ASP A 139 -15.60 9.95 -29.59
CA ASP A 139 -16.63 10.89 -29.14
C ASP A 139 -16.82 10.88 -27.63
N MET A 140 -16.68 9.73 -27.00
CA MET A 140 -16.72 9.61 -25.52
C MET A 140 -15.43 10.14 -24.88
N ALA A 141 -14.26 9.84 -25.43
CA ALA A 141 -12.98 10.36 -24.95
C ALA A 141 -12.85 11.88 -25.10
N GLY A 142 -13.50 12.47 -26.11
CA GLY A 142 -13.57 13.94 -26.27
C GLY A 142 -14.59 14.63 -25.35
N LYS A 143 -15.50 13.88 -24.74
CA LYS A 143 -16.56 14.37 -23.84
C LYS A 143 -16.36 13.95 -22.40
N SER A 144 -15.54 12.94 -22.10
CA SER A 144 -15.21 12.58 -20.74
C SER A 144 -14.33 13.68 -20.16
N HIS A 145 -14.86 14.40 -19.18
CA HIS A 145 -14.02 15.17 -18.29
C HIS A 145 -13.22 14.14 -17.50
N ASP A 146 -11.98 13.90 -17.95
CA ASP A 146 -11.05 13.06 -17.20
C ASP A 146 -10.78 13.78 -15.87
N GLU A 147 -11.44 13.33 -14.83
CA GLU A 147 -11.31 13.88 -13.48
C GLU A 147 -10.60 12.87 -12.58
N VAL A 148 -9.61 13.35 -11.85
CA VAL A 148 -8.96 12.58 -10.79
C VAL A 148 -9.87 12.61 -9.58
N THR A 149 -10.28 11.43 -9.14
CA THR A 149 -11.18 11.22 -8.01
C THR A 149 -10.45 10.69 -6.78
N PRO A 150 -11.04 10.77 -5.58
CA PRO A 150 -10.50 10.10 -4.38
C PRO A 150 -10.24 8.61 -4.56
N ALA A 151 -11.05 7.93 -5.39
CA ALA A 151 -10.87 6.50 -5.69
C ALA A 151 -9.59 6.24 -6.46
N ASP A 152 -9.24 7.09 -7.44
CA ASP A 152 -7.99 6.95 -8.20
C ASP A 152 -6.77 7.12 -7.29
N ILE A 153 -6.82 8.06 -6.34
CA ILE A 153 -5.76 8.24 -5.33
C ILE A 153 -5.65 6.99 -4.44
N ALA A 154 -6.76 6.44 -3.99
CA ALA A 154 -6.78 5.26 -3.15
C ALA A 154 -6.22 4.02 -3.88
N ASP A 155 -6.50 3.87 -5.18
CA ASP A 155 -5.93 2.81 -6.03
C ASP A 155 -4.41 2.89 -6.13
N ILE A 156 -3.85 4.10 -6.23
CA ILE A 156 -2.40 4.29 -6.29
C ILE A 156 -1.77 3.97 -4.95
N VAL A 157 -2.33 4.49 -3.86
CA VAL A 157 -1.85 4.18 -2.52
C VAL A 157 -1.87 2.67 -2.28
N SER A 158 -2.95 1.99 -2.73
CA SER A 158 -3.04 0.53 -2.65
C SER A 158 -1.93 -0.17 -3.45
N SER A 159 -1.63 0.33 -4.64
CA SER A 159 -0.59 -0.26 -5.49
C SER A 159 0.83 -0.04 -4.93
N TRP A 160 1.09 1.09 -4.27
CA TRP A 160 2.39 1.41 -3.69
C TRP A 160 2.64 0.71 -2.35
N THR A 161 1.60 0.62 -1.53
CA THR A 161 1.72 0.09 -0.16
C THR A 161 1.34 -1.38 -0.05
N GLY A 162 0.66 -1.93 -1.06
CA GLY A 162 0.09 -3.28 -1.01
C GLY A 162 -1.14 -3.39 -0.11
N VAL A 163 -1.65 -2.27 0.43
CA VAL A 163 -2.83 -2.23 1.28
C VAL A 163 -4.05 -1.87 0.44
N PRO A 164 -5.14 -2.65 0.44
CA PRO A 164 -6.34 -2.39 -0.35
C PRO A 164 -7.12 -1.19 0.24
N VAL A 165 -6.64 0.04 -0.02
CA VAL A 165 -7.21 1.28 0.54
C VAL A 165 -8.60 1.57 -0.03
N THR A 166 -8.90 1.16 -1.26
CA THR A 166 -10.20 1.32 -1.92
C THR A 166 -11.32 0.51 -1.28
N GLN A 167 -11.01 -0.61 -0.65
CA GLN A 167 -11.98 -1.46 0.05
C GLN A 167 -12.22 -1.03 1.51
N LEU A 168 -11.47 -0.04 2.01
CA LEU A 168 -11.45 0.29 3.43
C LEU A 168 -12.60 1.16 3.94
N SER A 169 -13.49 1.68 3.08
CA SER A 169 -14.50 2.63 3.57
C SER A 169 -15.87 2.02 3.90
N THR A 170 -16.30 0.97 3.21
CA THR A 170 -17.60 0.31 3.48
C THR A 170 -17.44 -1.17 3.80
N GLU A 171 -16.62 -1.88 3.06
CA GLU A 171 -16.36 -3.31 3.27
C GLU A 171 -15.51 -3.60 4.53
N GLU A 172 -14.68 -2.63 4.98
CA GLU A 172 -13.88 -2.80 6.20
C GLU A 172 -14.78 -2.87 7.45
N SER A 173 -15.81 -2.05 7.51
CA SER A 173 -16.77 -2.11 8.62
C SER A 173 -17.48 -3.46 8.67
N ASP A 174 -17.90 -3.98 7.52
CA ASP A 174 -18.55 -5.28 7.42
C ASP A 174 -17.57 -6.44 7.73
N ARG A 175 -16.34 -6.37 7.25
CA ARG A 175 -15.28 -7.34 7.59
C ARG A 175 -14.96 -7.32 9.08
N LEU A 176 -14.88 -6.16 9.70
CA LEU A 176 -14.65 -6.05 11.14
C LEU A 176 -15.82 -6.58 11.97
N LEU A 177 -17.06 -6.47 11.47
CA LEU A 177 -18.24 -7.04 12.11
C LEU A 177 -18.23 -8.58 12.04
N HIS A 178 -17.79 -9.15 10.92
CA HIS A 178 -17.73 -10.61 10.69
C HIS A 178 -16.33 -11.22 10.90
N MET A 179 -15.43 -10.50 11.56
CA MET A 179 -14.05 -10.96 11.78
C MET A 179 -13.98 -12.28 12.55
N GLU A 180 -14.86 -12.49 13.51
CA GLU A 180 -14.91 -13.73 14.29
C GLU A 180 -15.25 -14.94 13.39
N ASP A 181 -16.24 -14.80 12.52
CA ASP A 181 -16.63 -15.83 11.56
C ASP A 181 -15.49 -16.15 10.58
N GLU A 182 -14.76 -15.12 10.14
CA GLU A 182 -13.63 -15.28 9.23
C GLU A 182 -12.46 -15.99 9.89
N LEU A 183 -12.14 -15.66 11.14
CA LEU A 183 -11.12 -16.35 11.93
C LEU A 183 -11.52 -17.80 12.22
N HIS A 184 -12.78 -18.07 12.54
CA HIS A 184 -13.28 -19.43 12.80
C HIS A 184 -13.32 -20.35 11.57
N ARG A 185 -13.27 -19.80 10.35
CA ARG A 185 -13.08 -20.63 9.14
C ARG A 185 -11.76 -21.39 9.14
N ARG A 186 -10.74 -20.86 9.84
CA ARG A 186 -9.40 -21.43 9.90
C ARG A 186 -9.04 -22.01 11.26
N ILE A 187 -9.61 -21.46 12.32
CA ILE A 187 -9.29 -21.81 13.69
C ILE A 187 -10.49 -22.55 14.30
N VAL A 188 -10.27 -23.80 14.66
CA VAL A 188 -11.26 -24.64 15.31
C VAL A 188 -11.11 -24.48 16.83
N GLY A 189 -12.17 -24.05 17.49
CA GLY A 189 -12.13 -23.73 18.92
C GLY A 189 -11.47 -22.38 19.20
N GLN A 190 -10.99 -22.16 20.44
CA GLN A 190 -10.36 -20.92 20.89
C GLN A 190 -11.30 -19.70 20.83
N ASP A 191 -12.59 -19.90 21.07
CA ASP A 191 -13.64 -18.89 20.91
C ASP A 191 -13.36 -17.64 21.73
N GLU A 192 -12.93 -17.79 22.99
CA GLU A 192 -12.57 -16.67 23.86
C GLU A 192 -11.40 -15.83 23.30
N ALA A 193 -10.39 -16.48 22.73
CA ALA A 193 -9.23 -15.80 22.17
C ALA A 193 -9.61 -15.05 20.89
N VAL A 194 -10.39 -15.67 20.00
CA VAL A 194 -10.87 -15.06 18.76
C VAL A 194 -11.76 -13.86 19.06
N GLU A 195 -12.70 -14.00 20.00
CA GLU A 195 -13.57 -12.90 20.41
C GLU A 195 -12.79 -11.73 21.06
N ALA A 196 -11.84 -12.03 21.94
CA ALA A 196 -11.02 -11.02 22.61
C ALA A 196 -10.16 -10.22 21.61
N VAL A 197 -9.52 -10.90 20.64
CA VAL A 197 -8.72 -10.28 19.59
C VAL A 197 -9.62 -9.42 18.68
N SER A 198 -10.72 -9.96 18.20
CA SER A 198 -11.66 -9.25 17.32
C SER A 198 -12.22 -7.99 17.98
N ARG A 199 -12.61 -8.10 19.24
CA ARG A 199 -13.11 -6.98 20.05
C ARG A 199 -12.05 -5.88 20.24
N ALA A 200 -10.80 -6.26 20.51
CA ALA A 200 -9.69 -5.31 20.67
C ALA A 200 -9.37 -4.58 19.36
N ILE A 201 -9.38 -5.29 18.24
CA ILE A 201 -9.13 -4.71 16.92
C ILE A 201 -10.25 -3.75 16.53
N ARG A 202 -11.52 -4.15 16.71
CA ARG A 202 -12.67 -3.26 16.49
C ARG A 202 -12.54 -1.95 17.26
N ARG A 203 -12.19 -2.00 18.56
CA ARG A 203 -11.94 -0.80 19.38
C ARG A 203 -10.80 0.06 18.83
N GLY A 204 -9.73 -0.57 18.37
CA GLY A 204 -8.58 0.12 17.78
C GLY A 204 -8.93 0.89 16.51
N ARG A 205 -9.86 0.37 15.71
CA ARG A 205 -10.25 0.98 14.42
C ARG A 205 -11.29 2.08 14.54
N VAL A 206 -12.19 2.01 15.52
CA VAL A 206 -13.23 3.04 15.76
C VAL A 206 -12.66 4.37 16.32
N GLY A 207 -11.34 4.47 16.47
CA GLY A 207 -10.69 5.71 16.92
C GLY A 207 -10.67 5.92 18.43
N LEU A 208 -11.07 4.91 19.22
CA LEU A 208 -11.00 4.94 20.70
C LEU A 208 -9.60 4.64 21.22
N LYS A 209 -8.61 4.53 20.34
CA LYS A 209 -7.23 4.19 20.63
C LYS A 209 -6.37 5.46 20.64
N ASP A 210 -5.31 5.46 21.45
CA ASP A 210 -4.23 6.44 21.34
C ASP A 210 -3.58 6.34 19.94
N PRO A 211 -3.56 7.41 19.14
CA PRO A 211 -3.01 7.39 17.78
C PRO A 211 -1.50 7.07 17.73
N LYS A 212 -0.81 7.15 18.86
CA LYS A 212 0.62 6.81 18.96
C LYS A 212 0.89 5.33 19.09
N LYS A 213 -0.06 4.51 19.53
CA LYS A 213 0.17 3.08 19.84
C LYS A 213 -0.11 2.15 18.66
N PRO A 214 0.40 0.90 18.63
CA PRO A 214 0.07 -0.12 17.63
C PRO A 214 -1.44 -0.41 17.53
N ILE A 215 -1.96 -0.98 16.45
CA ILE A 215 -3.40 -1.31 16.28
C ILE A 215 -3.90 -2.17 17.46
N GLY A 216 -3.11 -3.17 17.85
CA GLY A 216 -3.36 -4.04 18.98
C GLY A 216 -2.07 -4.67 19.47
N SER A 217 -2.03 -5.01 20.75
CA SER A 217 -0.92 -5.72 21.38
C SER A 217 -1.49 -6.86 22.21
N PHE A 218 -1.01 -8.08 21.95
CA PHE A 218 -1.54 -9.31 22.56
C PHE A 218 -0.42 -10.18 23.09
N ILE A 219 -0.70 -10.86 24.19
CA ILE A 219 0.14 -11.95 24.71
C ILE A 219 -0.70 -13.23 24.64
N PHE A 220 -0.23 -14.21 23.86
CA PHE A 220 -0.87 -15.50 23.73
C PHE A 220 -0.17 -16.51 24.63
N LEU A 221 -0.83 -16.91 25.69
CA LEU A 221 -0.33 -17.90 26.63
C LEU A 221 -0.95 -19.26 26.36
N GLY A 222 -0.14 -20.31 26.35
CA GLY A 222 -0.62 -21.67 26.16
C GLY A 222 0.46 -22.64 25.68
N PRO A 223 0.23 -23.95 25.73
CA PRO A 223 1.19 -24.95 25.28
C PRO A 223 1.44 -24.89 23.78
N THR A 224 2.47 -25.57 23.31
CA THR A 224 2.76 -25.70 21.88
C THR A 224 1.65 -26.47 21.15
N GLY A 225 1.38 -26.12 19.89
CA GLY A 225 0.40 -26.84 19.04
C GLY A 225 -1.06 -26.40 19.19
N VAL A 226 -1.39 -25.43 20.07
CA VAL A 226 -2.78 -24.94 20.24
C VAL A 226 -3.23 -23.91 19.19
N GLY A 227 -2.43 -23.64 18.17
CA GLY A 227 -2.82 -22.77 17.06
C GLY A 227 -2.43 -21.30 17.17
N LYS A 228 -1.55 -20.90 18.14
CA LYS A 228 -1.12 -19.50 18.31
C LYS A 228 -0.60 -18.87 17.02
N THR A 229 0.30 -19.54 16.33
CA THR A 229 0.88 -19.05 15.06
C THR A 229 -0.14 -19.04 13.92
N GLU A 230 -1.07 -20.01 13.91
CA GLU A 230 -2.13 -20.05 12.90
C GLU A 230 -3.13 -18.90 13.09
N LEU A 231 -3.44 -18.55 14.35
CA LEU A 231 -4.26 -17.37 14.65
C LEU A 231 -3.59 -16.08 14.15
N CYS A 232 -2.26 -15.98 14.26
CA CYS A 232 -1.52 -14.82 13.73
C CYS A 232 -1.62 -14.73 12.19
N LYS A 233 -1.53 -15.86 11.48
CA LYS A 233 -1.69 -15.90 10.01
C LYS A 233 -3.11 -15.58 9.59
N ALA A 234 -4.10 -16.19 10.25
CA ALA A 234 -5.50 -15.90 9.99
C ALA A 234 -5.82 -14.42 10.21
N LEU A 235 -5.25 -13.83 11.27
CA LEU A 235 -5.39 -12.41 11.57
C LEU A 235 -4.72 -11.51 10.50
N ALA A 236 -3.54 -11.89 10.01
CA ALA A 236 -2.88 -11.17 8.93
C ALA A 236 -3.72 -11.20 7.63
N ALA A 237 -4.27 -12.35 7.29
CA ALA A 237 -5.16 -12.50 6.14
C ALA A 237 -6.46 -11.67 6.30
N ALA A 238 -7.11 -11.76 7.46
CA ALA A 238 -8.36 -11.03 7.74
C ALA A 238 -8.16 -9.50 7.74
N MET A 239 -7.05 -9.03 8.32
CA MET A 239 -6.79 -7.59 8.49
C MET A 239 -6.14 -6.93 7.29
N PHE A 240 -5.21 -7.62 6.63
CA PHE A 240 -4.36 -7.04 5.58
C PHE A 240 -4.53 -7.73 4.22
N GLY A 241 -5.41 -8.74 4.13
CA GLY A 241 -5.70 -9.42 2.88
C GLY A 241 -4.62 -10.41 2.41
N ASP A 242 -3.50 -10.53 3.14
CA ASP A 242 -2.37 -11.39 2.79
C ASP A 242 -1.81 -12.09 4.05
N GLU A 243 -1.69 -13.40 4.01
CA GLU A 243 -1.04 -14.17 5.07
C GLU A 243 0.45 -13.83 5.23
N ASN A 244 1.08 -13.40 4.14
CA ASN A 244 2.48 -12.97 4.13
C ASN A 244 2.69 -11.57 4.74
N ALA A 245 1.61 -10.89 5.14
CA ALA A 245 1.67 -9.69 5.96
C ALA A 245 1.97 -10.03 7.44
N MET A 246 2.59 -11.18 7.71
CA MET A 246 3.10 -11.57 9.02
C MET A 246 4.63 -11.56 9.04
N ILE A 247 5.19 -10.89 10.04
CA ILE A 247 6.62 -10.88 10.35
C ILE A 247 6.83 -11.74 11.59
N ARG A 248 7.35 -12.95 11.42
CA ARG A 248 7.70 -13.84 12.54
C ARG A 248 9.16 -13.66 12.94
N LEU A 249 9.38 -13.54 14.23
CA LEU A 249 10.70 -13.48 14.86
C LEU A 249 10.73 -14.52 15.98
N ASP A 250 11.63 -15.47 15.88
CA ASP A 250 11.87 -16.49 16.91
C ASP A 250 12.86 -15.94 17.93
N MET A 251 12.41 -15.73 19.15
CA MET A 251 13.22 -15.11 20.19
C MET A 251 14.32 -16.02 20.72
N SER A 252 14.28 -17.31 20.42
CA SER A 252 15.40 -18.21 20.71
C SER A 252 16.70 -17.85 19.97
N GLU A 253 16.58 -17.14 18.82
CA GLU A 253 17.73 -16.62 18.09
C GLU A 253 18.32 -15.33 18.71
N TYR A 254 17.61 -14.71 19.65
CA TYR A 254 17.94 -13.41 20.27
C TYR A 254 18.16 -13.50 21.78
N MET A 255 18.75 -14.60 22.22
CA MET A 255 19.08 -14.85 23.63
C MET A 255 20.30 -14.04 24.11
N GLU A 256 21.19 -13.65 23.20
CA GLU A 256 22.42 -12.97 23.54
C GLU A 256 22.38 -11.48 23.13
N LYS A 257 23.05 -10.63 23.90
CA LYS A 257 23.04 -9.17 23.69
C LYS A 257 23.47 -8.75 22.29
N HIS A 258 24.46 -9.42 21.71
CA HIS A 258 24.94 -9.09 20.35
C HIS A 258 23.95 -9.47 19.26
N THR A 259 23.04 -10.42 19.51
CA THR A 259 22.00 -10.79 18.54
C THR A 259 20.85 -9.81 18.51
N VAL A 260 20.59 -9.09 19.63
CA VAL A 260 19.55 -8.03 19.68
C VAL A 260 19.86 -6.89 18.71
N SER A 261 21.14 -6.56 18.52
CA SER A 261 21.55 -5.54 17.55
C SER A 261 21.13 -5.89 16.12
N ARG A 262 20.95 -7.17 15.79
CA ARG A 262 20.46 -7.62 14.48
C ARG A 262 18.98 -7.27 14.26
N LEU A 263 18.19 -7.07 15.33
CA LEU A 263 16.78 -6.65 15.21
C LEU A 263 16.65 -5.19 14.78
N ILE A 264 17.46 -4.34 15.39
CA ILE A 264 17.39 -2.87 15.21
C ILE A 264 18.45 -2.35 14.22
N GLY A 265 19.49 -3.13 13.96
CA GLY A 265 20.66 -2.72 13.18
C GLY A 265 21.85 -2.37 14.08
N SER A 266 23.04 -2.54 13.55
CA SER A 266 24.29 -2.20 14.23
C SER A 266 24.52 -0.70 14.25
N PRO A 267 25.07 -0.13 15.34
CA PRO A 267 25.46 1.28 15.34
C PRO A 267 26.63 1.56 14.39
N PRO A 268 26.86 2.82 14.01
CA PRO A 268 27.95 3.19 13.12
C PRO A 268 29.31 2.68 13.61
N GLY A 269 30.09 2.08 12.70
CA GLY A 269 31.41 1.54 12.98
C GLY A 269 31.44 0.06 13.40
N TYR A 270 30.32 -0.59 13.52
CA TYR A 270 30.23 -2.04 13.77
C TYR A 270 29.94 -2.84 12.48
N VAL A 271 30.39 -4.10 12.47
CA VAL A 271 30.10 -5.02 11.36
C VAL A 271 28.59 -5.22 11.22
N GLY A 272 28.06 -5.13 9.98
CA GLY A 272 26.62 -5.26 9.70
C GLY A 272 25.84 -3.94 9.76
N TYR A 273 26.49 -2.77 9.85
CA TYR A 273 25.83 -1.46 9.81
C TYR A 273 25.01 -1.24 8.53
N ASP A 274 25.53 -1.69 7.37
CA ASP A 274 24.87 -1.51 6.07
C ASP A 274 23.67 -2.44 5.85
N GLU A 275 23.58 -3.53 6.60
CA GLU A 275 22.51 -4.53 6.43
C GLU A 275 21.16 -4.08 7.02
N GLY A 276 21.15 -3.06 7.88
CA GLY A 276 19.95 -2.62 8.61
C GLY A 276 19.45 -3.65 9.63
N GLY A 277 18.45 -3.29 10.42
CA GLY A 277 17.85 -4.20 11.39
C GLY A 277 16.81 -5.12 10.76
N GLN A 278 16.84 -6.40 11.13
CA GLN A 278 15.90 -7.40 10.57
C GLN A 278 14.43 -7.07 10.84
N LEU A 279 14.11 -6.58 12.03
CA LEU A 279 12.76 -6.15 12.38
C LEU A 279 12.44 -4.80 11.72
N THR A 280 13.31 -3.81 11.90
CA THR A 280 13.08 -2.45 11.43
C THR A 280 12.94 -2.37 9.92
N GLU A 281 13.77 -3.07 9.15
CA GLU A 281 13.67 -3.12 7.69
C GLU A 281 12.41 -3.85 7.20
N LYS A 282 12.03 -4.96 7.85
CA LYS A 282 10.81 -5.69 7.48
C LYS A 282 9.56 -4.83 7.72
N VAL A 283 9.47 -4.15 8.87
CA VAL A 283 8.33 -3.28 9.19
C VAL A 283 8.33 -2.03 8.32
N ARG A 284 9.49 -1.44 8.03
CA ARG A 284 9.59 -0.30 7.12
C ARG A 284 9.07 -0.63 5.72
N ARG A 285 9.36 -1.85 5.22
CA ARG A 285 8.86 -2.32 3.92
C ARG A 285 7.39 -2.75 3.94
N LYS A 286 6.92 -3.27 5.10
CA LYS A 286 5.54 -3.72 5.30
C LYS A 286 4.98 -3.11 6.58
N PRO A 287 4.58 -1.82 6.56
CA PRO A 287 4.10 -1.12 7.76
C PRO A 287 2.74 -1.65 8.26
N TYR A 288 2.01 -2.36 7.41
CA TYR A 288 0.74 -3.02 7.72
C TYR A 288 0.99 -4.52 7.86
N SER A 289 1.36 -4.95 9.06
CA SER A 289 1.73 -6.33 9.31
C SER A 289 1.40 -6.79 10.73
N VAL A 290 1.27 -8.09 10.89
CA VAL A 290 1.25 -8.74 12.21
C VAL A 290 2.70 -9.10 12.55
N VAL A 291 3.22 -8.54 13.63
CA VAL A 291 4.57 -8.86 14.13
C VAL A 291 4.44 -9.84 15.29
N LEU A 292 4.91 -11.06 15.04
CA LEU A 292 4.88 -12.16 16.02
C LEU A 292 6.29 -12.33 16.63
N PHE A 293 6.38 -12.11 17.92
CA PHE A 293 7.54 -12.46 18.76
C PHE A 293 7.27 -13.81 19.39
N ASP A 294 7.82 -14.87 18.79
CA ASP A 294 7.61 -16.25 19.22
C ASP A 294 8.61 -16.62 20.32
N GLU A 295 8.16 -17.32 21.36
CA GLU A 295 8.97 -17.74 22.52
C GLU A 295 9.64 -16.55 23.26
N ILE A 296 8.85 -15.52 23.56
CA ILE A 296 9.34 -14.25 24.13
C ILE A 296 10.10 -14.44 25.45
N GLU A 297 9.80 -15.50 26.21
CA GLU A 297 10.48 -15.85 27.46
C GLU A 297 11.96 -16.18 27.29
N LYS A 298 12.38 -16.53 26.04
CA LYS A 298 13.80 -16.81 25.72
C LYS A 298 14.58 -15.58 25.33
N ALA A 299 13.91 -14.45 25.12
CA ALA A 299 14.53 -13.22 24.65
C ALA A 299 15.48 -12.62 25.67
N HIS A 300 16.56 -12.00 25.19
CA HIS A 300 17.41 -11.18 26.05
C HIS A 300 16.64 -9.99 26.63
N PRO A 301 16.93 -9.54 27.88
CA PRO A 301 16.25 -8.40 28.52
C PRO A 301 16.18 -7.12 27.66
N ASP A 302 17.17 -6.84 26.83
CA ASP A 302 17.18 -5.67 25.94
C ASP A 302 16.06 -5.71 24.88
N VAL A 303 15.53 -6.89 24.53
CA VAL A 303 14.35 -7.02 23.66
C VAL A 303 13.11 -6.44 24.30
N PHE A 304 12.95 -6.61 25.62
CA PHE A 304 11.82 -6.03 26.35
C PHE A 304 11.88 -4.50 26.38
N ASN A 305 13.08 -3.91 26.48
CA ASN A 305 13.25 -2.45 26.38
C ASN A 305 12.83 -1.91 25.01
N MET A 306 13.15 -2.64 23.94
CA MET A 306 12.71 -2.33 22.58
C MET A 306 11.18 -2.46 22.45
N LEU A 307 10.60 -3.53 23.00
CA LEU A 307 9.15 -3.74 22.99
C LEU A 307 8.41 -2.64 23.74
N LEU A 308 8.91 -2.19 24.90
CA LEU A 308 8.33 -1.07 25.63
C LEU A 308 8.24 0.18 24.76
N GLN A 309 9.31 0.51 24.02
CA GLN A 309 9.30 1.65 23.11
C GLN A 309 8.26 1.49 21.99
N ILE A 310 8.13 0.30 21.43
CA ILE A 310 7.10 0.01 20.39
C ILE A 310 5.69 0.13 20.97
N LEU A 311 5.46 -0.41 22.18
CA LEU A 311 4.12 -0.46 22.78
C LEU A 311 3.66 0.90 23.32
N ASP A 312 4.56 1.75 23.79
CA ASP A 312 4.23 3.05 24.37
C ASP A 312 4.23 4.17 23.31
N ASP A 313 5.28 4.25 22.49
CA ASP A 313 5.46 5.32 21.51
C ASP A 313 5.02 4.93 20.08
N GLY A 314 4.83 3.62 19.82
CA GLY A 314 4.52 3.09 18.50
C GLY A 314 5.64 3.28 17.48
N VAL A 315 6.85 3.60 17.93
CA VAL A 315 8.00 3.89 17.08
C VAL A 315 9.24 3.23 17.64
N LEU A 316 10.11 2.73 16.76
CA LEU A 316 11.42 2.21 17.12
C LEU A 316 12.49 2.93 16.30
N THR A 317 13.55 3.39 16.95
CA THR A 317 14.70 3.99 16.26
C THR A 317 15.70 2.91 15.91
N ASP A 318 16.05 2.81 14.62
CA ASP A 318 17.04 1.84 14.15
C ASP A 318 18.49 2.26 14.45
N GLY A 319 19.44 1.36 14.19
CA GLY A 319 20.88 1.62 14.40
C GLY A 319 21.45 2.76 13.52
N GLN A 320 20.72 3.18 12.48
CA GLN A 320 21.06 4.30 11.61
C GLN A 320 20.39 5.63 12.04
N GLY A 321 19.64 5.61 13.14
CA GLY A 321 18.92 6.80 13.64
C GLY A 321 17.58 7.06 12.93
N ARG A 322 17.11 6.15 12.06
CA ARG A 322 15.82 6.28 11.38
C ARG A 322 14.70 5.82 12.29
N ARG A 323 13.60 6.54 12.30
CA ARG A 323 12.40 6.17 13.06
C ARG A 323 11.52 5.25 12.21
N VAL A 324 11.21 4.08 12.74
CA VAL A 324 10.32 3.08 12.11
C VAL A 324 9.00 3.06 12.86
N ASP A 325 7.91 3.23 12.14
CA ASP A 325 6.55 3.36 12.68
C ASP A 325 5.87 1.98 12.79
N PHE A 326 5.38 1.66 13.98
CA PHE A 326 4.65 0.43 14.30
C PHE A 326 3.16 0.67 14.57
N LYS A 327 2.66 1.91 14.39
CA LYS A 327 1.26 2.28 14.71
C LYS A 327 0.24 1.51 13.90
N ASN A 328 0.62 1.05 12.71
CA ASN A 328 -0.22 0.26 11.82
C ASN A 328 0.02 -1.26 11.95
N CYS A 329 0.88 -1.68 12.87
CA CYS A 329 1.15 -3.08 13.15
C CYS A 329 0.24 -3.62 14.26
N ILE A 330 0.07 -4.94 14.24
CA ILE A 330 -0.48 -5.72 15.36
C ILE A 330 0.69 -6.49 15.97
N ILE A 331 0.93 -6.29 17.25
CA ILE A 331 2.03 -6.92 17.97
C ILE A 331 1.50 -8.12 18.75
N ILE A 332 2.09 -9.28 18.52
CA ILE A 332 1.73 -10.52 19.21
C ILE A 332 2.99 -11.14 19.81
N MET A 333 2.91 -11.51 21.06
CA MET A 333 3.97 -12.20 21.82
C MET A 333 3.42 -13.57 22.23
N THR A 334 4.22 -14.65 22.08
CA THR A 334 3.82 -16.00 22.49
C THR A 334 4.86 -16.61 23.43
#